data_b9faa3a6ed84ea5d5501046d7134296c
#
_entry.id   b9faa3a6ed84ea5d5501046d7134296c
#
_cell.length_a   1.000
_cell.length_b   1.000
_cell.length_c   1.000
_cell.angle_alpha   90.00
_cell.angle_beta   90.00
_cell.angle_gamma   90.00
#
_symmetry.space_group_name_H-M   'P 1'
#
loop_
_entity.id
_entity.type
_entity.pdbx_description
1 polymer ?
#
loop_
_entity_poly.entity_id
_entity_poly.type
_entity_poly.pdbx_seq_one_letter_code
_entity_poly.pdbx_strand_id
1 'polypeptide(L)'
;MKKPEAKLQDKAIKYLKDNGVYHINQFGNGWSAKGVPDLIVCINGRFVAFELKVGENDLQDDQKIHRIRIRRSGGLHYAPYTLEEFIKIVEDLRNGKEN
;
A
#
# COMPACT_ATOMS: atom_id res chain seq x y z
N MET A 1 -8.93 13.66 17.21
CA MET A 1 -9.58 12.73 16.27
C MET A 1 -8.68 12.51 15.07
N LYS A 2 -8.47 11.25 14.68
CA LYS A 2 -7.62 10.95 13.54
C LYS A 2 -8.29 11.29 12.23
N LYS A 3 -7.52 11.73 11.25
CA LYS A 3 -8.00 11.97 9.89
C LYS A 3 -8.41 10.64 9.23
N PRO A 4 -9.33 10.66 8.27
CA PRO A 4 -9.78 9.43 7.59
C PRO A 4 -8.63 8.59 7.01
N GLU A 5 -7.61 9.24 6.44
CA GLU A 5 -6.45 8.54 5.89
C GLU A 5 -5.68 7.79 6.98
N ALA A 6 -5.46 8.42 8.14
CA ALA A 6 -4.78 7.79 9.27
C ALA A 6 -5.58 6.60 9.81
N LYS A 7 -6.90 6.68 9.81
CA LYS A 7 -7.77 5.58 10.22
C LYS A 7 -7.64 4.40 9.26
N LEU A 8 -7.60 4.67 7.96
CA LEU A 8 -7.41 3.62 6.96
C LEU A 8 -6.06 2.96 7.12
N GLN A 9 -5.00 3.75 7.35
CA GLN A 9 -3.66 3.24 7.59
C GLN A 9 -3.62 2.31 8.80
N ASP A 10 -4.21 2.74 9.92
CA ASP A 10 -4.23 1.95 11.14
C ASP A 10 -4.92 0.61 10.93
N LYS A 11 -6.05 0.61 10.23
CA LYS A 11 -6.83 -0.60 9.97
C LYS A 11 -6.09 -1.53 9.01
N ALA A 12 -5.43 -0.99 8.01
CA ALA A 12 -4.63 -1.79 7.07
C ALA A 12 -3.47 -2.48 7.81
N ILE A 13 -2.75 -1.74 8.65
CA ILE A 13 -1.65 -2.28 9.43
C ILE A 13 -2.15 -3.37 10.38
N LYS A 14 -3.25 -3.12 11.07
CA LYS A 14 -3.85 -4.11 11.97
C LYS A 14 -4.20 -5.40 11.22
N TYR A 15 -4.81 -5.27 10.05
CA TYR A 15 -5.14 -6.42 9.22
C TYR A 15 -3.89 -7.25 8.86
N LEU A 16 -2.82 -6.57 8.45
CA LEU A 16 -1.58 -7.26 8.10
C LEU A 16 -0.96 -7.97 9.32
N LYS A 17 -0.95 -7.32 10.47
CA LYS A 17 -0.44 -7.93 11.71
C LYS A 17 -1.28 -9.13 12.12
N ASP A 18 -2.59 -8.99 12.09
CA ASP A 18 -3.51 -10.07 12.50
C ASP A 18 -3.38 -11.30 11.60
N ASN A 19 -2.95 -11.10 10.36
CA ASN A 19 -2.79 -12.18 9.37
C ASN A 19 -1.34 -12.60 9.16
N GLY A 20 -0.42 -12.08 9.97
CA GLY A 20 0.99 -12.47 9.91
C GLY A 20 1.69 -12.10 8.62
N VAL A 21 1.28 -11.02 7.97
CA VAL A 21 1.87 -10.58 6.70
C VAL A 21 2.96 -9.54 6.98
N TYR A 22 4.17 -9.82 6.55
CA TYR A 22 5.30 -8.89 6.77
C TYR A 22 5.09 -7.60 6.00
N HIS A 23 5.34 -6.48 6.66
CA HIS A 23 5.16 -5.17 6.03
C HIS A 23 6.11 -4.15 6.65
N ILE A 24 6.34 -3.08 5.89
CA ILE A 24 7.14 -1.93 6.33
C ILE A 24 6.25 -0.70 6.18
N ASN A 25 6.08 0.00 7.29
CA ASN A 25 5.27 1.22 7.35
C ASN A 25 6.16 2.43 7.09
N GLN A 26 5.87 3.18 6.03
CA GLN A 26 6.59 4.40 5.65
C GLN A 26 5.83 5.67 6.00
N PHE A 27 4.69 5.54 6.67
CA PHE A 27 3.88 6.72 7.02
C PHE A 27 4.64 7.67 7.93
N GLY A 28 4.61 8.95 7.58
CA GLY A 28 5.18 9.98 8.42
C GLY A 28 6.71 9.95 8.52
N ASN A 29 7.38 9.22 7.66
CA ASN A 29 8.83 9.17 7.64
C ASN A 29 9.38 10.34 6.84
N GLY A 30 9.86 11.39 7.56
CA GLY A 30 10.41 12.58 6.94
C GLY A 30 11.71 12.37 6.18
N TRP A 31 12.31 11.18 6.28
CA TRP A 31 13.54 10.83 5.57
C TRP A 31 13.29 10.18 4.24
N SER A 32 12.06 9.78 3.97
CA SER A 32 11.73 9.13 2.71
C SER A 32 11.76 10.11 1.55
N ALA A 33 12.18 9.64 0.40
CA ALA A 33 12.08 10.40 -0.83
C ALA A 33 10.61 10.71 -1.11
N LYS A 34 10.35 11.86 -1.75
CA LYS A 34 8.99 12.26 -2.07
C LYS A 34 8.35 11.24 -3.02
N GLY A 35 7.13 10.87 -2.73
CA GLY A 35 6.37 9.92 -3.55
C GLY A 35 6.61 8.45 -3.21
N VAL A 36 7.42 8.17 -2.19
CA VAL A 36 7.62 6.79 -1.72
C VAL A 36 6.28 6.23 -1.21
N PRO A 37 5.93 4.99 -1.58
CA PRO A 37 4.68 4.39 -1.13
C PRO A 37 4.54 4.37 0.39
N ASP A 38 3.30 4.51 0.86
CA ASP A 38 3.00 4.53 2.30
C ASP A 38 3.34 3.23 2.99
N LEU A 39 3.13 2.12 2.32
CA LEU A 39 3.18 0.79 2.91
C LEU A 39 3.78 -0.19 1.92
N ILE A 40 4.76 -0.96 2.39
CA ILE A 40 5.39 -2.00 1.58
C ILE A 40 5.09 -3.35 2.23
N VAL A 41 4.59 -4.29 1.44
CA VAL A 41 4.11 -5.57 1.94
C VAL A 41 4.79 -6.70 1.16
N CYS A 42 5.20 -7.73 1.87
CA CYS A 42 5.75 -8.92 1.24
C CYS A 42 4.63 -9.97 1.13
N ILE A 43 4.22 -10.29 -0.09
CA ILE A 43 3.17 -11.28 -0.31
C ILE A 43 3.70 -12.35 -1.26
N ASN A 44 3.81 -13.58 -0.75
CA ASN A 44 4.35 -14.71 -1.52
C ASN A 44 5.70 -14.39 -2.16
N GLY A 45 6.55 -13.70 -1.40
CA GLY A 45 7.90 -13.35 -1.85
C GLY A 45 7.96 -12.16 -2.80
N ARG A 46 6.85 -11.50 -3.09
CA ARG A 46 6.81 -10.34 -3.99
C ARG A 46 6.75 -9.04 -3.20
N PHE A 47 7.41 -8.04 -3.76
CA PHE A 47 7.36 -6.66 -3.27
C PHE A 47 6.04 -6.05 -3.74
N VAL A 48 5.19 -5.65 -2.79
CA VAL A 48 3.89 -5.04 -3.09
C VAL A 48 3.80 -3.71 -2.36
N ALA A 49 3.68 -2.64 -3.10
CA ALA A 49 3.58 -1.29 -2.53
C ALA A 49 2.13 -0.81 -2.56
N PHE A 50 1.73 -0.14 -1.49
CA PHE A 50 0.39 0.45 -1.39
C PHE A 50 0.49 1.93 -1.09
N GLU A 51 -0.29 2.71 -1.82
CA GLU A 51 -0.55 4.12 -1.56
C GLU A 51 -2.00 4.21 -1.12
N LEU A 52 -2.22 4.45 0.18
CA LEU A 52 -3.60 4.48 0.70
C LEU A 52 -4.22 5.84 0.43
N LYS A 53 -5.36 5.85 -0.24
CA LYS A 53 -6.06 7.05 -0.64
C LYS A 53 -7.42 7.17 0.05
N VAL A 54 -7.94 8.39 0.16
CA VAL A 54 -9.27 8.64 0.70
C VAL A 54 -9.97 9.68 -0.18
N GLY A 55 -11.31 9.60 -0.22
CA GLY A 55 -12.12 10.56 -0.96
C GLY A 55 -11.81 10.57 -2.44
N GLU A 56 -11.60 11.75 -2.98
CA GLU A 56 -11.34 11.95 -4.41
C GLU A 56 -9.88 12.20 -4.72
N ASN A 57 -8.99 12.00 -3.74
CA ASN A 57 -7.55 12.20 -3.95
C ASN A 57 -7.01 11.17 -4.93
N ASP A 58 -6.18 11.64 -5.85
CA ASP A 58 -5.53 10.76 -6.83
C ASP A 58 -4.03 10.71 -6.55
N LEU A 59 -3.33 9.83 -7.26
CA LEU A 59 -1.88 9.75 -7.16
C LEU A 59 -1.25 11.07 -7.63
N GLN A 60 -0.29 11.56 -6.86
CA GLN A 60 0.52 12.70 -7.25
C GLN A 60 1.56 12.24 -8.29
N ASP A 61 2.14 13.20 -9.02
CA ASP A 61 3.09 12.87 -10.09
C ASP A 61 4.30 12.08 -9.59
N ASP A 62 4.84 12.46 -8.44
CA ASP A 62 5.98 11.75 -7.83
C ASP A 62 5.60 10.32 -7.42
N GLN A 63 4.37 10.11 -6.95
CA GLN A 63 3.86 8.78 -6.62
C GLN A 63 3.70 7.92 -7.87
N LYS A 64 3.27 8.53 -8.98
CA LYS A 64 3.15 7.82 -10.28
C LYS A 64 4.50 7.37 -10.79
N ILE A 65 5.54 8.17 -10.60
CA ILE A 65 6.90 7.81 -10.99
C ILE A 65 7.38 6.59 -10.21
N HIS A 66 7.15 6.56 -8.89
CA HIS A 66 7.50 5.41 -8.07
C HIS A 66 6.73 4.16 -8.50
N ARG A 67 5.45 4.30 -8.83
CA ARG A 67 4.64 3.19 -9.35
C ARG A 67 5.28 2.57 -10.59
N ILE A 68 5.67 3.41 -11.54
CA ILE A 68 6.26 2.94 -12.78
C ILE A 68 7.58 2.20 -12.51
N ARG A 69 8.42 2.78 -11.66
CA ARG A 69 9.72 2.18 -11.32
C ARG A 69 9.59 0.85 -10.60
N ILE A 70 8.65 0.77 -9.66
CA ILE A 70 8.37 -0.47 -8.94
C ILE A 70 7.92 -1.56 -9.90
N ARG A 71 6.97 -1.23 -10.79
CA ARG A 71 6.45 -2.19 -11.76
C ARG A 71 7.51 -2.66 -12.75
N ARG A 72 8.38 -1.74 -13.19
CA ARG A 72 9.50 -2.10 -14.07
C ARG A 72 10.49 -3.02 -13.40
N SER A 73 10.59 -2.96 -12.08
CA SER A 73 11.49 -3.81 -11.30
C SER A 73 10.85 -5.15 -10.93
N GLY A 74 9.62 -5.41 -11.36
CA GLY A 74 8.93 -6.66 -11.09
C GLY A 74 8.04 -6.64 -9.86
N GLY A 75 7.93 -5.52 -9.16
CA GLY A 75 7.04 -5.37 -8.02
C GLY A 75 5.63 -4.99 -8.44
N LEU A 76 4.74 -4.92 -7.46
CA LEU A 76 3.36 -4.49 -7.66
C LEU A 76 3.11 -3.20 -6.91
N HIS A 77 2.17 -2.39 -7.40
CA HIS A 77 1.81 -1.13 -6.78
C HIS A 77 0.31 -0.90 -6.95
N TYR A 78 -0.37 -0.61 -5.84
CA TYR A 78 -1.81 -0.36 -5.81
C TYR A 78 -2.12 0.87 -4.99
N ALA A 79 -3.26 1.49 -5.28
CA ALA A 79 -3.73 2.68 -4.56
C ALA A 79 -5.19 2.49 -4.13
N PRO A 80 -5.45 1.63 -3.12
CA PRO A 80 -6.82 1.39 -2.68
C PRO A 80 -7.39 2.58 -1.92
N TYR A 81 -8.70 2.79 -2.04
CA TYR A 81 -9.41 3.89 -1.39
C TYR A 81 -10.18 3.45 -0.15
N THR A 82 -10.38 2.15 0.02
CA THR A 82 -11.12 1.61 1.16
C THR A 82 -10.38 0.42 1.77
N LEU A 83 -10.71 0.11 3.01
CA LEU A 83 -10.16 -1.07 3.67
C LEU A 83 -10.56 -2.35 2.91
N GLU A 84 -11.80 -2.39 2.42
CA GLU A 84 -12.29 -3.54 1.67
C GLU A 84 -11.47 -3.77 0.40
N GLU A 85 -11.16 -2.70 -0.35
CA GLU A 85 -10.30 -2.81 -1.52
C GLU A 85 -8.91 -3.33 -1.15
N PHE A 86 -8.34 -2.77 -0.07
CA PHE A 86 -7.02 -3.18 0.40
C PHE A 86 -7.00 -4.66 0.75
N ILE A 87 -7.97 -5.11 1.54
CA ILE A 87 -8.07 -6.52 1.95
C ILE A 87 -8.24 -7.43 0.74
N LYS A 88 -9.09 -7.03 -0.21
CA LYS A 88 -9.31 -7.83 -1.41
C LYS A 88 -8.02 -8.02 -2.20
N ILE A 89 -7.26 -6.93 -2.38
CA ILE A 89 -5.98 -7.01 -3.09
C ILE A 89 -5.02 -7.97 -2.38
N VAL A 90 -4.87 -7.82 -1.07
CA VAL A 90 -3.96 -8.67 -0.29
C VAL A 90 -4.39 -10.13 -0.38
N GLU A 91 -5.68 -10.42 -0.21
CA GLU A 91 -6.17 -11.80 -0.24
C GLU A 91 -6.04 -12.41 -1.63
N ASP A 92 -6.35 -11.64 -2.68
CA ASP A 92 -6.19 -12.13 -4.06
C ASP A 92 -4.74 -12.50 -4.33
N LEU A 93 -3.79 -11.64 -3.92
CA LEU A 93 -2.37 -11.90 -4.13
C LEU A 93 -1.89 -13.10 -3.30
N ARG A 94 -2.36 -13.24 -2.07
CA ARG A 94 -2.01 -14.39 -1.22
C ARG A 94 -2.50 -15.70 -1.84
N ASN A 95 -3.60 -15.65 -2.58
CA ASN A 95 -4.19 -16.80 -3.26
C ASN A 95 -3.67 -16.99 -4.68
N GLY A 96 -2.63 -16.24 -5.04
CA GLY A 96 -1.99 -16.37 -6.35
C GLY A 96 -2.70 -15.65 -7.49
N LYS A 97 -3.63 -14.77 -7.19
CA LYS A 97 -4.35 -13.98 -8.20
C LYS A 97 -3.74 -12.58 -8.30
N GLU A 98 -3.45 -12.14 -9.50
CA GLU A 98 -3.02 -10.76 -9.73
C GLU A 98 -4.19 -9.91 -10.21
N ASN A 99 -4.25 -8.69 -9.68
CA ASN A 99 -5.25 -7.70 -10.09
C ASN A 99 -4.63 -6.66 -11.01
#